data_99356ff68e23a8d060f7f58bcb2e5fb9
#
_entry.id   99356ff68e23a8d060f7f58bcb2e5fb9
#
_cell.length_a   1.000
_cell.length_b   1.000
_cell.length_c   1.000
_cell.angle_alpha   90.00
_cell.angle_beta   90.00
_cell.angle_gamma   90.00
#
_symmetry.space_group_name_H-M   'P 1'
#
loop_
_entity.id
_entity.type
_entity.pdbx_description
1 polymer ?
#
loop_
_entity_poly.entity_id
_entity_poly.type
_entity_poly.pdbx_seq_one_letter_code
_entity_poly.pdbx_strand_id
1 'polypeptide(L)'
;KPLTVPGETVFLANVTFEPGCRNNWHIHHAKSGGGQLLICVDGEGWYQEEGKPAQSLSIGDVVTITANVKHWHGAKADSWFSHIAVEVPGEDCRNEWCEPVSDTEYNAL
;
A
#
# COMPACT_ATOMS: atom_id res chain seq x y z
N LYS A 1 1.13 0.10 12.42
CA LYS A 1 1.92 -0.16 13.61
C LYS A 1 3.15 -0.96 13.26
N PRO A 2 4.37 -0.48 13.59
CA PRO A 2 5.59 -1.23 13.34
C PRO A 2 5.59 -2.57 14.10
N LEU A 3 6.08 -3.61 13.43
CA LEU A 3 6.17 -4.95 13.99
C LEU A 3 7.63 -5.38 14.21
N THR A 4 8.58 -4.61 13.67
CA THR A 4 10.01 -4.85 13.84
C THR A 4 10.64 -3.71 14.63
N VAL A 5 11.77 -3.99 15.30
CA VAL A 5 12.49 -2.98 16.05
C VAL A 5 13.45 -2.20 15.15
N PRO A 6 13.82 -0.95 15.51
CA PRO A 6 14.81 -0.19 14.75
C PRO A 6 16.12 -0.97 14.61
N GLY A 7 16.73 -0.92 13.44
CA GLY A 7 18.00 -1.60 13.14
C GLY A 7 17.84 -2.99 12.56
N GLU A 8 16.62 -3.51 12.46
CA GLU A 8 16.37 -4.77 11.77
C GLU A 8 16.58 -4.62 10.27
N THR A 9 17.01 -5.70 9.60
CA THR A 9 17.25 -5.72 8.15
C THR A 9 15.95 -5.52 7.37
N VAL A 10 14.83 -6.05 7.89
CA VAL A 10 13.51 -5.96 7.27
C VAL A 10 12.58 -5.21 8.19
N PHE A 11 11.86 -4.23 7.64
CA PHE A 11 10.84 -3.48 8.36
C PHE A 11 9.46 -4.03 8.03
N LEU A 12 8.68 -4.35 9.07
CA LEU A 12 7.30 -4.79 8.94
C LEU A 12 6.38 -3.83 9.70
N ALA A 13 5.22 -3.55 9.14
CA ALA A 13 4.19 -2.76 9.80
C ALA A 13 2.81 -3.34 9.52
N ASN A 14 1.93 -3.26 10.50
CA ASN A 14 0.51 -3.53 10.31
C ASN A 14 -0.19 -2.19 10.10
N VAL A 15 -0.92 -2.07 9.00
CA VAL A 15 -1.67 -0.87 8.63
C VAL A 15 -3.14 -1.23 8.55
N THR A 16 -3.97 -0.46 9.25
CA THR A 16 -5.42 -0.69 9.28
C THR A 16 -6.16 0.55 8.79
N PHE A 17 -7.12 0.33 7.89
CA PHE A 17 -8.00 1.37 7.36
C PHE A 17 -9.43 1.11 7.80
N GLU A 18 -10.11 2.15 8.27
CA GLU A 18 -11.56 2.11 8.47
C GLU A 18 -12.28 2.05 7.12
N PRO A 19 -13.56 1.60 7.10
CA PRO A 19 -14.33 1.57 5.84
C PRO A 19 -14.26 2.89 5.09
N GLY A 20 -13.98 2.83 3.80
CA GLY A 20 -13.89 4.00 2.93
C GLY A 20 -12.59 4.81 3.04
N CYS A 21 -11.72 4.50 3.99
CA CYS A 21 -10.45 5.20 4.16
C CYS A 21 -9.39 4.67 3.21
N ARG A 22 -8.56 5.59 2.72
CA ARG A 22 -7.49 5.28 1.76
C ARG A 22 -6.35 6.28 1.93
N ASN A 23 -5.15 5.88 1.53
CA ASN A 23 -4.04 6.82 1.51
C ASN A 23 -4.03 7.62 0.20
N ASN A 24 -3.16 8.61 0.13
CA ASN A 24 -2.94 9.37 -1.09
C ASN A 24 -2.18 8.52 -2.10
N TRP A 25 -2.23 8.91 -3.36
CA TRP A 25 -1.27 8.45 -4.34
C TRP A 25 0.14 8.70 -3.80
N HIS A 26 1.03 7.74 -3.96
CA HIS A 26 2.42 7.89 -3.49
C HIS A 26 3.37 6.98 -4.25
N ILE A 27 4.66 7.25 -4.08
CA ILE A 27 5.73 6.53 -4.77
C ILE A 27 6.81 6.18 -3.75
N HIS A 28 7.24 4.92 -3.76
CA HIS A 28 8.42 4.48 -3.04
C HIS A 28 9.60 4.52 -4.00
N HIS A 29 10.37 5.62 -3.96
CA HIS A 29 11.52 5.79 -4.84
C HIS A 29 12.69 4.96 -4.36
N ALA A 30 13.43 4.38 -5.29
CA ALA A 30 14.69 3.71 -5.01
C ALA A 30 15.56 3.73 -6.26
N LYS A 31 16.88 3.84 -6.06
CA LYS A 31 17.85 3.76 -7.14
C LYS A 31 17.96 2.32 -7.64
N SER A 32 17.92 1.36 -6.72
CA SER A 32 17.87 -0.07 -7.02
C SER A 32 17.17 -0.79 -5.87
N GLY A 33 16.55 -1.93 -6.14
CA GLY A 33 15.73 -2.64 -5.15
C GLY A 33 14.57 -1.79 -4.68
N GLY A 34 14.24 -1.88 -3.40
CA GLY A 34 13.16 -1.11 -2.81
C GLY A 34 11.76 -1.62 -3.15
N GLY A 35 10.76 -0.75 -2.91
CA GLY A 35 9.36 -1.13 -3.05
C GLY A 35 8.81 -1.75 -1.78
N GLN A 36 7.69 -2.42 -1.90
CA GLN A 36 6.97 -2.93 -0.73
C GLN A 36 6.19 -4.18 -1.10
N LEU A 37 6.07 -5.11 -0.15
CA LEU A 37 5.10 -6.19 -0.23
C LEU A 37 3.91 -5.83 0.65
N LEU A 38 2.71 -6.10 0.17
CA LEU A 38 1.48 -5.85 0.90
C LEU A 38 0.72 -7.17 1.02
N ILE A 39 0.42 -7.58 2.25
CA ILE A 39 -0.25 -8.85 2.53
C ILE A 39 -1.56 -8.53 3.26
N CYS A 40 -2.70 -8.81 2.62
CA CYS A 40 -4.00 -8.60 3.25
C CYS A 40 -4.22 -9.65 4.34
N VAL A 41 -4.45 -9.20 5.57
CA VAL A 41 -4.65 -10.09 6.72
C VAL A 41 -6.04 -9.99 7.33
N ASP A 42 -6.84 -8.96 6.98
CA ASP A 42 -8.20 -8.80 7.47
C ASP A 42 -9.00 -7.88 6.54
N GLY A 43 -10.28 -8.18 6.39
CA GLY A 43 -11.22 -7.37 5.61
C GLY A 43 -10.96 -7.38 4.12
N GLU A 44 -11.45 -6.34 3.45
CA GLU A 44 -11.31 -6.19 2.00
C GLU A 44 -10.85 -4.77 1.66
N GLY A 45 -9.97 -4.70 0.67
CA GLY A 45 -9.41 -3.42 0.25
C GLY A 45 -9.16 -3.34 -1.24
N TRP A 46 -8.53 -2.24 -1.62
CA TRP A 46 -8.13 -1.92 -3.00
C TRP A 46 -6.65 -1.62 -3.07
N TYR A 47 -6.05 -1.98 -4.19
CA TYR A 47 -4.73 -1.52 -4.61
C TYR A 47 -4.82 -1.07 -6.06
N GLN A 48 -4.23 0.08 -6.39
CA GLN A 48 -4.23 0.57 -7.77
C GLN A 48 -2.91 1.25 -8.11
N GLU A 49 -2.33 0.85 -9.23
CA GLU A 49 -1.23 1.58 -9.88
C GLU A 49 -1.80 2.60 -10.86
N GLU A 50 -1.13 3.73 -10.98
CA GLU A 50 -1.53 4.78 -11.92
C GLU A 50 -1.63 4.20 -13.34
N GLY A 51 -2.74 4.50 -14.01
CA GLY A 51 -3.00 4.03 -15.37
C GLY A 51 -3.50 2.60 -15.50
N LYS A 52 -3.73 1.92 -14.37
CA LYS A 52 -4.24 0.53 -14.38
C LYS A 52 -5.55 0.42 -13.59
N PRO A 53 -6.35 -0.63 -13.84
CA PRO A 53 -7.56 -0.88 -13.04
C PRO A 53 -7.20 -1.17 -11.58
N ALA A 54 -8.11 -0.78 -10.67
CA ALA A 54 -7.96 -1.13 -9.26
C ALA A 54 -8.10 -2.65 -9.07
N GLN A 55 -7.27 -3.17 -8.19
CA GLN A 55 -7.22 -4.59 -7.84
C GLN A 55 -7.89 -4.80 -6.50
N SER A 56 -8.88 -5.70 -6.45
CA SER A 56 -9.56 -6.07 -5.21
C SER A 56 -8.66 -6.97 -4.37
N LEU A 57 -8.61 -6.71 -3.06
CA LEU A 57 -7.80 -7.47 -2.12
C LEU A 57 -8.68 -8.10 -1.05
N SER A 58 -8.43 -9.35 -0.74
CA SER A 58 -9.05 -10.09 0.36
C SER A 58 -7.97 -10.86 1.13
N ILE A 59 -8.36 -11.44 2.28
CA ILE A 59 -7.42 -12.13 3.17
C ILE A 59 -6.59 -13.17 2.39
N GLY A 60 -5.27 -13.07 2.55
CA GLY A 60 -4.31 -13.95 1.90
C GLY A 60 -3.73 -13.40 0.60
N ASP A 61 -4.30 -12.34 0.04
CA ASP A 61 -3.76 -11.72 -1.17
C ASP A 61 -2.45 -11.00 -0.88
N VAL A 62 -1.49 -11.13 -1.78
CA VAL A 62 -0.18 -10.49 -1.70
C VAL A 62 0.03 -9.64 -2.95
N VAL A 63 0.44 -8.39 -2.73
CA VAL A 63 0.79 -7.48 -3.82
C VAL A 63 2.26 -7.13 -3.72
N THR A 64 2.99 -7.28 -4.82
CA THR A 64 4.35 -6.76 -4.92
C THR A 64 4.27 -5.36 -5.52
N ILE A 65 4.61 -4.36 -4.71
CA ILE A 65 4.64 -2.97 -5.13
C ILE A 65 6.07 -2.64 -5.52
N THR A 66 6.30 -2.55 -6.83
CA THR A 66 7.63 -2.25 -7.38
C THR A 66 8.02 -0.81 -7.02
N ALA A 67 9.29 -0.58 -6.73
CA ALA A 67 9.80 0.77 -6.52
C ALA A 67 9.53 1.67 -7.73
N ASN A 68 9.37 2.96 -7.48
CA ASN A 68 9.17 4.01 -8.49
C ASN A 68 7.81 3.96 -9.21
N VAL A 69 6.87 3.19 -8.69
CA VAL A 69 5.51 3.10 -9.23
C VAL A 69 4.55 3.92 -8.37
N LYS A 70 3.80 4.82 -9.01
CA LYS A 70 2.78 5.62 -8.35
C LYS A 70 1.54 4.76 -8.10
N HIS A 71 1.10 4.68 -6.85
CA HIS A 71 0.02 3.79 -6.43
C HIS A 71 -0.69 4.32 -5.20
N TRP A 72 -1.82 3.69 -4.87
CA TRP A 72 -2.51 3.88 -3.60
C TRP A 72 -3.12 2.56 -3.15
N HIS A 73 -3.48 2.47 -1.87
CA HIS A 73 -4.26 1.37 -1.32
C HIS A 73 -5.15 1.88 -0.20
N GLY A 74 -6.18 1.10 0.14
CA GLY A 74 -7.12 1.47 1.17
C GLY A 74 -8.26 0.47 1.30
N ALA A 75 -9.18 0.75 2.22
CA ALA A 75 -10.33 -0.10 2.48
C ALA A 75 -11.41 0.06 1.41
N LYS A 76 -12.21 -0.99 1.21
CA LYS A 76 -13.46 -0.85 0.46
C LYS A 76 -14.46 -0.02 1.26
N ALA A 77 -15.47 0.51 0.58
CA ALA A 77 -16.43 1.44 1.16
C ALA A 77 -17.16 0.88 2.38
N ASP A 78 -17.36 -0.43 2.42
CA ASP A 78 -18.14 -1.13 3.45
C ASP A 78 -17.33 -2.13 4.28
N SER A 79 -16.01 -2.05 4.24
CA SER A 79 -15.16 -3.02 4.95
C SER A 79 -13.97 -2.34 5.62
N TRP A 80 -13.61 -2.80 6.80
CA TRP A 80 -12.28 -2.57 7.36
C TRP A 80 -11.27 -3.30 6.50
N PHE A 81 -10.04 -2.82 6.48
CA PHE A 81 -8.96 -3.46 5.74
C PHE A 81 -7.67 -3.34 6.53
N SER A 82 -7.03 -4.48 6.78
CA SER A 82 -5.71 -4.52 7.42
C SER A 82 -4.74 -5.28 6.54
N HIS A 83 -3.53 -4.74 6.43
CA HIS A 83 -2.47 -5.43 5.71
C HIS A 83 -1.14 -5.31 6.45
N ILE A 84 -0.28 -6.29 6.21
CA ILE A 84 1.12 -6.21 6.61
C ILE A 84 1.88 -5.57 5.46
N ALA A 85 2.64 -4.53 5.76
CA ALA A 85 3.55 -3.90 4.82
C ALA A 85 4.96 -4.38 5.11
N VAL A 86 5.63 -4.90 4.08
CA VAL A 86 7.02 -5.35 4.17
C VAL A 86 7.86 -4.42 3.32
N GLU A 87 8.74 -3.64 3.94
CA GLU A 87 9.66 -2.76 3.22
C GLU A 87 10.77 -3.59 2.60
N VAL A 88 10.92 -3.50 1.28
CA VAL A 88 11.98 -4.20 0.56
C VAL A 88 13.26 -3.34 0.60
N PRO A 89 14.40 -3.89 1.05
CA PRO A 89 15.65 -3.14 1.08
C PRO A 89 16.06 -2.66 -0.30
N GLY A 90 16.63 -1.45 -0.36
CA GLY A 90 17.10 -0.85 -1.62
C GLY A 90 18.06 0.29 -1.37
N GLU A 91 18.55 0.88 -2.46
CA GLU A 91 19.48 2.02 -2.42
C GLU A 91 18.73 3.33 -2.59
N ASP A 92 19.11 4.34 -1.80
CA ASP A 92 18.57 5.71 -1.89
C ASP A 92 17.04 5.73 -1.84
N CYS A 93 16.47 4.98 -0.91
CA CYS A 93 15.02 4.87 -0.76
C CYS A 93 14.43 6.14 -0.14
N ARG A 94 13.34 6.64 -0.73
CA ARG A 94 12.55 7.74 -0.16
C ARG A 94 11.10 7.62 -0.61
N ASN A 95 10.19 8.12 0.20
CA ASN A 95 8.77 8.13 -0.12
C ASN A 95 8.37 9.52 -0.60
N GLU A 96 7.54 9.55 -1.64
CA GLU A 96 6.94 10.79 -2.14
C GLU A 96 5.42 10.67 -2.02
N TRP A 97 4.81 11.58 -1.24
CA TRP A 97 3.36 11.67 -1.13
C TRP A 97 2.83 12.59 -2.21
N CYS A 98 1.84 12.12 -2.94
CA CYS A 98 1.25 12.82 -4.06
C CYS A 98 -0.18 13.28 -3.72
N GLU A 99 -1.02 13.49 -4.73
CA GLU A 99 -2.39 13.97 -4.53
C GLU A 99 -3.29 12.92 -3.88
N PRO A 100 -4.38 13.34 -3.21
CA PRO A 100 -5.39 12.39 -2.73
C PRO A 100 -6.04 11.64 -3.89
N VAL A 101 -6.50 10.42 -3.62
CA VAL A 101 -7.38 9.71 -4.55
C VAL A 101 -8.74 10.40 -4.51
N SER A 102 -9.22 10.89 -5.64
CA SER A 102 -10.48 11.64 -5.68
C SER A 102 -11.68 10.75 -5.34
N ASP A 103 -12.73 11.36 -4.79
CA ASP A 103 -13.98 10.64 -4.53
C ASP A 103 -14.57 10.08 -5.82
N THR A 104 -14.44 10.80 -6.93
CA THR A 104 -14.91 10.34 -8.23
C THR A 104 -14.21 9.04 -8.65
N GLU A 105 -12.89 8.99 -8.52
CA GLU A 105 -12.11 7.78 -8.83
C GLU A 105 -12.48 6.63 -7.90
N TYR A 106 -12.55 6.90 -6.60
CA TYR A 106 -12.83 5.89 -5.60
C TYR A 106 -14.27 5.34 -5.73
N ASN A 107 -15.25 6.21 -5.92
CA ASN A 107 -16.65 5.81 -6.01
C ASN A 107 -17.00 5.09 -7.32
N ALA A 108 -16.10 5.10 -8.29
CA ALA A 108 -16.25 4.36 -9.54
C ALA A 108 -15.82 2.89 -9.42
N LEU A 109 -15.27 2.49 -8.28
CA LEU A 109 -14.77 1.12 -8.06
C LEU A 109 -15.91 0.15 -7.72
#